data_9369dab3c3354d90c61ce70ff1f405dd
#
_entry.id   9369dab3c3354d90c61ce70ff1f405dd
#
_cell.length_a   1.000
_cell.length_b   1.000
_cell.length_c   1.000
_cell.angle_alpha   90.00
_cell.angle_beta   90.00
_cell.angle_gamma   90.00
#
_symmetry.space_group_name_H-M   'P 1'
#
loop_
_entity.id
_entity.type
_entity.pdbx_description
1 polymer ?
#
loop_
_entity_poly.entity_id
_entity_poly.type
_entity_poly.pdbx_seq_one_letter_code
_entity_poly.pdbx_strand_id
1 'polypeptide(L)'
;SDTLTSVLEGFAFAMWPIVIVIIAAVFTYNLSLRTGSIDMIKKLLTSVSADKRILVLLIGWSFGGFMEAMAGFGTAVAIPASMLWVLDFDPILACLVCLVANSTPTPFGSIAIPTVTLATNLGLENNLIAFATSCALSVLIILTPFVMVYILGKSTKGKGSAFKGIVPVVLVSGLSFLIPEMVVSYFVGAELAGVAASVISLVCTILASMKFTNPDAIPDEYRLEVKKGSPLKVGKT
;
A
#
# COMPACT_ATOMS: atom_id res chain seq x y z
N SER A 1 -0.86 11.08 40.27
CA SER A 1 -0.46 12.26 39.47
C SER A 1 0.28 11.87 38.21
N ASP A 2 1.20 10.92 38.26
CA ASP A 2 2.05 10.56 37.13
C ASP A 2 1.26 9.98 35.94
N THR A 3 0.25 9.16 36.23
CA THR A 3 -0.66 8.60 35.19
C THR A 3 -1.41 9.68 34.43
N LEU A 4 -1.92 10.71 35.14
CA LEU A 4 -2.63 11.81 34.51
C LEU A 4 -1.69 12.66 33.66
N THR A 5 -0.47 12.89 34.12
CA THR A 5 0.56 13.61 33.37
C THR A 5 0.92 12.87 32.11
N SER A 6 1.15 11.54 32.16
CA SER A 6 1.45 10.72 30.99
C SER A 6 0.29 10.72 29.95
N VAL A 7 -0.96 10.72 30.43
CA VAL A 7 -2.12 10.83 29.52
C VAL A 7 -2.16 12.20 28.83
N LEU A 8 -1.89 13.28 29.56
CA LEU A 8 -1.86 14.63 29.00
C LEU A 8 -0.69 14.81 28.00
N GLU A 9 0.47 14.25 28.32
CA GLU A 9 1.63 14.25 27.41
C GLU A 9 1.31 13.48 26.11
N GLY A 10 0.70 12.28 26.22
CA GLY A 10 0.25 11.51 25.07
C GLY A 10 -0.78 12.26 24.23
N PHE A 11 -1.72 12.94 24.87
CA PHE A 11 -2.70 13.77 24.17
C PHE A 11 -2.06 14.97 23.49
N ALA A 12 -1.15 15.67 24.15
CA ALA A 12 -0.42 16.80 23.57
C ALA A 12 0.44 16.35 22.37
N PHE A 13 1.11 15.21 22.48
CA PHE A 13 1.90 14.63 21.39
C PHE A 13 1.01 14.21 20.20
N ALA A 14 -0.17 13.68 20.45
CA ALA A 14 -1.13 13.36 19.40
C ALA A 14 -1.63 14.63 18.68
N MET A 15 -1.95 15.69 19.45
CA MET A 15 -2.51 16.92 18.91
C MET A 15 -1.49 17.73 18.09
N TRP A 16 -0.27 17.87 18.57
CA TRP A 16 0.67 18.80 17.97
C TRP A 16 1.38 18.24 16.72
N PRO A 17 2.13 17.13 16.71
CA PRO A 17 2.72 16.67 15.46
C PRO A 17 1.74 15.90 14.59
N ILE A 18 0.95 14.95 15.16
CA ILE A 18 0.19 14.00 14.37
C ILE A 18 -0.99 14.65 13.65
N VAL A 19 -1.77 15.49 14.34
CA VAL A 19 -2.93 16.17 13.70
C VAL A 19 -2.46 17.10 12.57
N ILE A 20 -1.32 17.78 12.72
CA ILE A 20 -0.77 18.64 11.65
C ILE A 20 -0.40 17.81 10.42
N VAL A 21 0.24 16.64 10.62
CA VAL A 21 0.57 15.72 9.51
C VAL A 21 -0.70 15.21 8.82
N ILE A 22 -1.75 14.86 9.58
CA ILE A 22 -3.04 14.44 9.02
C ILE A 22 -3.66 15.57 8.17
N ILE A 23 -3.68 16.81 8.67
CA ILE A 23 -4.21 17.94 7.93
C ILE A 23 -3.42 18.17 6.63
N ALA A 24 -2.09 18.14 6.68
CA ALA A 24 -1.23 18.27 5.51
C ALA A 24 -1.44 17.14 4.50
N ALA A 25 -1.57 15.89 4.98
CA ALA A 25 -1.85 14.73 4.14
C ALA A 25 -3.21 14.83 3.43
N VAL A 26 -4.26 15.19 4.16
CA VAL A 26 -5.61 15.38 3.61
C VAL A 26 -5.63 16.55 2.61
N PHE A 27 -4.93 17.65 2.91
CA PHE A 27 -4.78 18.78 1.98
C PHE A 27 -4.09 18.33 0.69
N THR A 28 -2.94 17.66 0.78
CA THR A 28 -2.20 17.15 -0.38
C THR A 28 -3.01 16.18 -1.21
N TYR A 29 -3.77 15.30 -0.53
CA TYR A 29 -4.71 14.38 -1.20
C TYR A 29 -5.78 15.13 -1.99
N ASN A 30 -6.46 16.09 -1.37
CA ASN A 30 -7.48 16.89 -2.06
C ASN A 30 -6.90 17.72 -3.21
N LEU A 31 -5.67 18.22 -3.06
CA LEU A 31 -4.96 18.91 -4.12
C LEU A 31 -4.67 17.97 -5.29
N SER A 32 -4.19 16.75 -5.01
CA SER A 32 -3.90 15.73 -6.02
C SER A 32 -5.16 15.26 -6.75
N LEU A 33 -6.31 15.21 -6.07
CA LEU A 33 -7.61 14.96 -6.71
C LEU A 33 -8.00 16.10 -7.65
N ARG A 34 -7.87 17.36 -7.20
CA ARG A 34 -8.24 18.55 -8.01
C ARG A 34 -7.32 18.77 -9.20
N THR A 35 -6.04 18.45 -9.08
CA THR A 35 -5.06 18.55 -10.18
C THR A 35 -5.14 17.40 -11.18
N GLY A 36 -5.91 16.35 -10.89
CA GLY A 36 -5.99 15.15 -11.73
C GLY A 36 -4.76 14.25 -11.66
N SER A 37 -3.84 14.51 -10.73
CA SER A 37 -2.61 13.69 -10.56
C SER A 37 -2.94 12.24 -10.23
N ILE A 38 -3.96 12.00 -9.41
CA ILE A 38 -4.42 10.65 -9.08
C ILE A 38 -4.99 9.94 -10.32
N ASP A 39 -5.71 10.66 -11.18
CA ASP A 39 -6.23 10.06 -12.43
C ASP A 39 -5.11 9.69 -13.40
N MET A 40 -4.01 10.45 -13.40
CA MET A 40 -2.81 10.12 -14.18
C MET A 40 -2.15 8.84 -13.66
N ILE A 41 -1.90 8.74 -12.35
CA ILE A 41 -1.33 7.55 -11.72
C ILE A 41 -2.21 6.33 -12.00
N LYS A 42 -3.52 6.46 -11.84
CA LYS A 42 -4.49 5.43 -12.13
C LYS A 42 -4.43 4.96 -13.59
N LYS A 43 -4.39 5.88 -14.56
CA LYS A 43 -4.23 5.53 -15.98
C LYS A 43 -2.93 4.78 -16.24
N LEU A 44 -1.83 5.21 -15.62
CA LEU A 44 -0.54 4.52 -15.72
C LEU A 44 -0.63 3.09 -15.18
N LEU A 45 -1.16 2.91 -13.97
CA LEU A 45 -1.25 1.59 -13.34
C LEU A 45 -2.19 0.64 -14.11
N THR A 46 -3.31 1.15 -14.64
CA THR A 46 -4.24 0.35 -15.43
C THR A 46 -3.75 0.03 -16.84
N SER A 47 -2.82 0.82 -17.38
CA SER A 47 -2.19 0.51 -18.66
C SER A 47 -1.22 -0.68 -18.59
N VAL A 48 -0.76 -1.03 -17.39
CA VAL A 48 0.19 -2.13 -17.17
C VAL A 48 -0.48 -3.49 -17.34
N SER A 49 -1.69 -3.67 -16.82
CA SER A 49 -2.39 -4.95 -16.87
C SER A 49 -3.90 -4.79 -16.82
N ALA A 50 -4.60 -5.64 -17.59
CA ALA A 50 -6.05 -5.80 -17.47
C ALA A 50 -6.44 -6.88 -16.44
N ASP A 51 -5.50 -7.49 -15.74
CA ASP A 51 -5.75 -8.49 -14.71
C ASP A 51 -6.01 -7.84 -13.35
N LYS A 52 -7.22 -8.02 -12.82
CA LYS A 52 -7.64 -7.50 -11.51
C LYS A 52 -6.71 -7.92 -10.38
N ARG A 53 -6.10 -9.11 -10.45
CA ARG A 53 -5.18 -9.64 -9.45
C ARG A 53 -3.88 -8.83 -9.42
N ILE A 54 -3.36 -8.46 -10.58
CA ILE A 54 -2.16 -7.62 -10.70
C ILE A 54 -2.47 -6.19 -10.26
N LEU A 55 -3.65 -5.65 -10.61
CA LEU A 55 -4.06 -4.31 -10.18
C LEU A 55 -4.18 -4.20 -8.65
N VAL A 56 -4.66 -5.24 -7.98
CA VAL A 56 -4.67 -5.29 -6.51
C VAL A 56 -3.27 -5.23 -5.94
N LEU A 57 -2.29 -5.92 -6.53
CA LEU A 57 -0.89 -5.86 -6.09
C LEU A 57 -0.25 -4.50 -6.39
N LEU A 58 -0.51 -3.91 -7.56
CA LEU A 58 0.06 -2.62 -7.93
C LEU A 58 -0.53 -1.47 -7.11
N ILE A 59 -1.87 -1.43 -7.01
CA ILE A 59 -2.60 -0.32 -6.37
C ILE A 59 -2.70 -0.55 -4.86
N GLY A 60 -3.16 -1.72 -4.43
CA GLY A 60 -3.38 -2.01 -3.01
C GLY A 60 -2.08 -2.23 -2.24
N TRP A 61 -1.13 -2.99 -2.79
CA TRP A 61 0.12 -3.32 -2.11
C TRP A 61 1.22 -2.28 -2.34
N SER A 62 1.76 -2.18 -3.55
CA SER A 62 2.95 -1.36 -3.79
C SER A 62 2.65 0.14 -3.69
N PHE A 63 1.59 0.61 -4.37
CA PHE A 63 1.18 2.02 -4.28
C PHE A 63 0.58 2.35 -2.91
N GLY A 64 -0.22 1.43 -2.31
CA GLY A 64 -0.71 1.56 -0.94
C GLY A 64 0.42 1.69 0.07
N GLY A 65 1.47 0.85 -0.04
CA GLY A 65 2.68 0.94 0.78
C GLY A 65 3.43 2.26 0.61
N PHE A 66 3.50 2.79 -0.62
CA PHE A 66 4.05 4.11 -0.88
C PHE A 66 3.26 5.22 -0.18
N MET A 67 1.93 5.17 -0.27
CA MET A 67 1.05 6.13 0.39
C MET A 67 1.17 6.04 1.91
N GLU A 68 1.31 4.84 2.48
CA GLU A 68 1.54 4.66 3.92
C GLU A 68 2.88 5.25 4.33
N ALA A 69 3.95 4.94 3.60
CA ALA A 69 5.29 5.46 3.91
C ALA A 69 5.36 6.99 3.85
N MET A 70 4.65 7.63 2.91
CA MET A 70 4.66 9.08 2.75
C MET A 70 3.70 9.82 3.67
N ALA A 71 2.48 9.33 3.82
CA ALA A 71 1.40 10.08 4.47
C ALA A 71 0.81 9.35 5.70
N GLY A 72 0.74 8.01 5.66
CA GLY A 72 0.15 7.21 6.74
C GLY A 72 -1.30 7.58 7.09
N PHE A 73 -1.68 7.38 8.35
CA PHE A 73 -2.94 7.84 8.98
C PHE A 73 -4.22 7.58 8.16
N GLY A 74 -4.29 6.42 7.50
CA GLY A 74 -5.47 5.99 6.75
C GLY A 74 -5.55 6.45 5.28
N THR A 75 -4.67 7.35 4.82
CA THR A 75 -4.60 7.75 3.41
C THR A 75 -4.23 6.58 2.50
N ALA A 76 -3.39 5.68 3.01
CA ALA A 76 -2.94 4.47 2.35
C ALA A 76 -4.05 3.44 2.10
N VAL A 77 -5.16 3.53 2.80
CA VAL A 77 -6.35 2.71 2.56
C VAL A 77 -7.34 3.45 1.69
N ALA A 78 -7.65 4.70 2.03
CA ALA A 78 -8.69 5.48 1.38
C ALA A 78 -8.41 5.72 -0.11
N ILE A 79 -7.16 6.08 -0.45
CA ILE A 79 -6.78 6.39 -1.83
C ILE A 79 -6.74 5.13 -2.71
N PRO A 80 -6.00 4.07 -2.37
CA PRO A 80 -5.98 2.85 -3.18
C PRO A 80 -7.36 2.19 -3.28
N ALA A 81 -8.16 2.15 -2.20
CA ALA A 81 -9.49 1.58 -2.23
C ALA A 81 -10.42 2.37 -3.16
N SER A 82 -10.36 3.70 -3.16
CA SER A 82 -11.12 4.52 -4.09
C SER A 82 -10.70 4.31 -5.55
N MET A 83 -9.40 4.10 -5.80
CA MET A 83 -8.89 3.77 -7.13
C MET A 83 -9.39 2.41 -7.61
N LEU A 84 -9.35 1.39 -6.76
CA LEU A 84 -9.88 0.06 -7.08
C LEU A 84 -11.40 0.10 -7.33
N TRP A 85 -12.16 0.86 -6.51
CA TRP A 85 -13.60 1.03 -6.72
C TRP A 85 -13.93 1.64 -8.09
N VAL A 86 -13.22 2.67 -8.50
CA VAL A 86 -13.44 3.27 -9.84
C VAL A 86 -13.07 2.30 -10.97
N LEU A 87 -12.26 1.27 -10.69
CA LEU A 87 -11.92 0.17 -11.60
C LEU A 87 -12.93 -0.99 -11.55
N ASP A 88 -14.13 -0.75 -11.03
CA ASP A 88 -15.22 -1.73 -10.98
C ASP A 88 -14.98 -2.90 -10.01
N PHE A 89 -14.16 -2.66 -8.96
CA PHE A 89 -14.09 -3.58 -7.82
C PHE A 89 -15.25 -3.30 -6.85
N ASP A 90 -15.73 -4.33 -6.18
CA ASP A 90 -16.66 -4.16 -5.07
C ASP A 90 -16.05 -3.26 -3.98
N PRO A 91 -16.77 -2.22 -3.49
CA PRO A 91 -16.23 -1.27 -2.53
C PRO A 91 -15.75 -1.92 -1.23
N ILE A 92 -16.49 -2.92 -0.73
CA ILE A 92 -16.14 -3.62 0.51
C ILE A 92 -14.87 -4.44 0.31
N LEU A 93 -14.77 -5.12 -0.83
CA LEU A 93 -13.58 -5.88 -1.22
C LEU A 93 -12.38 -4.97 -1.38
N ALA A 94 -12.52 -3.84 -2.06
CA ALA A 94 -11.46 -2.85 -2.23
C ALA A 94 -10.93 -2.34 -0.88
N CYS A 95 -11.82 -1.96 0.03
CA CYS A 95 -11.45 -1.55 1.38
C CYS A 95 -10.77 -2.68 2.16
N LEU A 96 -11.31 -3.90 2.13
CA LEU A 96 -10.76 -5.05 2.84
C LEU A 96 -9.34 -5.38 2.38
N VAL A 97 -9.11 -5.42 1.08
CA VAL A 97 -7.80 -5.73 0.49
C VAL A 97 -6.79 -4.64 0.85
N CYS A 98 -7.17 -3.36 0.78
CA CYS A 98 -6.29 -2.25 1.16
C CYS A 98 -6.00 -2.22 2.67
N LEU A 99 -6.96 -2.56 3.53
CA LEU A 99 -6.73 -2.68 4.98
C LEU A 99 -5.73 -3.80 5.29
N VAL A 100 -5.87 -4.96 4.65
CA VAL A 100 -4.92 -6.06 4.80
C VAL A 100 -3.53 -5.65 4.30
N ALA A 101 -3.45 -4.99 3.15
CA ALA A 101 -2.19 -4.49 2.61
C ALA A 101 -1.50 -3.50 3.57
N ASN A 102 -2.28 -2.62 4.21
CA ASN A 102 -1.76 -1.59 5.09
C ASN A 102 -1.19 -2.12 6.41
N SER A 103 -1.53 -3.33 6.81
CA SER A 103 -1.11 -3.89 8.11
C SER A 103 0.40 -4.04 8.27
N THR A 104 1.14 -4.26 7.19
CA THR A 104 2.58 -4.51 7.22
C THR A 104 3.45 -3.26 7.09
N PRO A 105 3.18 -2.26 6.23
CA PRO A 105 4.03 -1.07 6.11
C PRO A 105 3.79 -0.03 7.22
N THR A 106 2.77 -0.20 8.08
CA THR A 106 2.38 0.75 9.13
C THR A 106 3.54 1.20 10.05
N PRO A 107 4.49 0.35 10.51
CA PRO A 107 5.61 0.81 11.32
C PRO A 107 6.53 1.81 10.63
N PHE A 108 6.56 1.80 9.29
CA PHE A 108 7.30 2.74 8.45
C PHE A 108 6.42 3.84 7.88
N GLY A 109 5.17 3.92 8.32
CA GLY A 109 4.20 4.94 7.91
C GLY A 109 4.60 6.34 8.34
N SER A 110 4.14 7.35 7.56
CA SER A 110 4.44 8.78 7.81
C SER A 110 5.93 9.03 8.07
N ILE A 111 6.76 8.56 7.15
CA ILE A 111 8.23 8.71 7.25
C ILE A 111 8.75 8.05 8.56
N ALA A 112 8.25 6.84 8.85
CA ALA A 112 8.62 5.99 9.97
C ALA A 112 8.41 6.62 11.37
N ILE A 113 7.45 7.54 11.54
CA ILE A 113 7.14 8.14 12.86
C ILE A 113 7.00 7.07 13.96
N PRO A 114 6.26 5.95 13.78
CA PRO A 114 6.12 4.95 14.83
C PRO A 114 7.46 4.33 15.25
N THR A 115 8.29 3.95 14.29
CA THR A 115 9.59 3.31 14.52
C THR A 115 10.58 4.29 15.16
N VAL A 116 10.67 5.53 14.66
CA VAL A 116 11.55 6.57 15.19
C VAL A 116 11.13 6.95 16.63
N THR A 117 9.84 7.09 16.89
CA THR A 117 9.32 7.37 18.23
C THR A 117 9.67 6.23 19.21
N LEU A 118 9.52 4.98 18.78
CA LEU A 118 9.90 3.82 19.61
C LEU A 118 11.39 3.83 19.94
N ALA A 119 12.25 4.06 18.93
CA ALA A 119 13.70 4.11 19.12
C ALA A 119 14.10 5.25 20.10
N THR A 120 13.51 6.42 19.93
CA THR A 120 13.75 7.57 20.81
C THR A 120 13.34 7.29 22.25
N ASN A 121 12.16 6.68 22.47
CA ASN A 121 11.67 6.36 23.81
C ASN A 121 12.51 5.28 24.52
N LEU A 122 13.11 4.37 23.74
CA LEU A 122 13.99 3.31 24.28
C LEU A 122 15.45 3.78 24.41
N GLY A 123 15.82 4.93 23.87
CA GLY A 123 17.21 5.39 23.80
C GLY A 123 18.10 4.51 22.93
N LEU A 124 17.53 3.87 21.88
CA LEU A 124 18.21 2.99 20.94
C LEU A 124 18.39 3.66 19.58
N GLU A 125 19.34 3.14 18.79
CA GLU A 125 19.57 3.63 17.44
C GLU A 125 18.38 3.34 16.50
N ASN A 126 17.96 4.33 15.72
CA ASN A 126 16.84 4.21 14.78
C ASN A 126 17.01 3.04 13.81
N ASN A 127 18.23 2.86 13.26
CA ASN A 127 18.51 1.81 12.29
C ASN A 127 18.36 0.42 12.90
N LEU A 128 18.78 0.24 14.16
CA LEU A 128 18.64 -1.03 14.86
C LEU A 128 17.18 -1.42 15.04
N ILE A 129 16.35 -0.49 15.50
CA ILE A 129 14.91 -0.72 15.70
C ILE A 129 14.22 -0.93 14.36
N ALA A 130 14.54 -0.13 13.34
CA ALA A 130 13.97 -0.28 12.00
C ALA A 130 14.30 -1.65 11.39
N PHE A 131 15.55 -2.08 11.46
CA PHE A 131 15.96 -3.39 10.95
C PHE A 131 15.30 -4.54 11.73
N ALA A 132 15.26 -4.45 13.05
CA ALA A 132 14.58 -5.45 13.89
C ALA A 132 13.08 -5.54 13.55
N THR A 133 12.42 -4.40 13.30
CA THR A 133 11.03 -4.33 12.87
C THR A 133 10.81 -4.98 11.51
N SER A 134 11.67 -4.68 10.52
CA SER A 134 11.62 -5.33 9.19
C SER A 134 11.82 -6.84 9.28
N CYS A 135 12.75 -7.30 10.13
CA CYS A 135 12.96 -8.73 10.38
C CYS A 135 11.71 -9.38 11.01
N ALA A 136 11.11 -8.75 12.01
CA ALA A 136 9.90 -9.27 12.66
C ALA A 136 8.71 -9.36 11.69
N LEU A 137 8.59 -8.41 10.77
CA LEU A 137 7.52 -8.37 9.78
C LEU A 137 7.81 -9.17 8.51
N SER A 138 9.01 -9.69 8.32
CA SER A 138 9.46 -10.33 7.09
C SER A 138 8.51 -11.38 6.54
N VAL A 139 8.00 -12.26 7.41
CA VAL A 139 7.04 -13.31 7.03
C VAL A 139 5.72 -12.71 6.57
N LEU A 140 5.22 -11.69 7.27
CA LEU A 140 3.97 -11.02 6.94
C LEU A 140 4.08 -10.26 5.61
N ILE A 141 5.19 -9.58 5.37
CA ILE A 141 5.44 -8.85 4.11
C ILE A 141 5.39 -9.79 2.89
N ILE A 142 5.94 -11.00 3.02
CA ILE A 142 5.87 -12.01 1.95
C ILE A 142 4.46 -12.56 1.81
N LEU A 143 3.76 -12.84 2.92
CA LEU A 143 2.45 -13.48 2.91
C LEU A 143 1.32 -12.52 2.50
N THR A 144 1.40 -11.23 2.83
CA THR A 144 0.33 -10.26 2.59
C THR A 144 -0.12 -10.21 1.12
N PRO A 145 0.76 -10.13 0.10
CA PRO A 145 0.35 -10.19 -1.30
C PRO A 145 -0.43 -11.47 -1.66
N PHE A 146 -0.06 -12.62 -1.07
CA PHE A 146 -0.80 -13.88 -1.26
C PHE A 146 -2.19 -13.80 -0.63
N VAL A 147 -2.31 -13.25 0.59
CA VAL A 147 -3.60 -13.07 1.27
C VAL A 147 -4.51 -12.15 0.48
N MET A 148 -3.98 -11.05 -0.08
CA MET A 148 -4.75 -10.12 -0.92
C MET A 148 -5.34 -10.82 -2.15
N VAL A 149 -4.53 -11.58 -2.88
CA VAL A 149 -4.97 -12.35 -4.05
C VAL A 149 -5.96 -13.46 -3.66
N TYR A 150 -5.75 -14.10 -2.50
CA TYR A 150 -6.69 -15.09 -1.98
C TYR A 150 -8.07 -14.49 -1.66
N ILE A 151 -8.11 -13.34 -0.98
CA ILE A 151 -9.35 -12.61 -0.66
C ILE A 151 -10.08 -12.23 -1.95
N LEU A 152 -9.36 -11.68 -2.93
CA LEU A 152 -9.94 -11.36 -4.24
C LEU A 152 -10.53 -12.61 -4.89
N GLY A 153 -9.80 -13.73 -4.90
CA GLY A 153 -10.29 -14.98 -5.47
C GLY A 153 -11.53 -15.53 -4.81
N LYS A 154 -11.62 -15.39 -3.48
CA LYS A 154 -12.78 -15.86 -2.72
C LYS A 154 -14.03 -14.98 -2.91
N SER A 155 -13.83 -13.68 -3.16
CA SER A 155 -14.91 -12.74 -3.45
C SER A 155 -15.41 -12.87 -4.90
N THR A 156 -14.55 -13.28 -5.81
CA THR A 156 -14.92 -13.53 -7.21
C THR A 156 -15.61 -14.89 -7.31
N LYS A 157 -16.84 -14.93 -7.83
CA LYS A 157 -17.66 -16.17 -7.92
C LYS A 157 -17.12 -17.20 -8.93
N GLY A 158 -15.91 -17.05 -9.41
CA GLY A 158 -15.27 -17.95 -10.35
C GLY A 158 -14.84 -19.29 -9.74
N LYS A 159 -14.86 -20.34 -10.56
CA LYS A 159 -14.43 -21.70 -10.15
C LYS A 159 -12.92 -21.90 -10.30
N GLY A 160 -12.17 -20.90 -10.79
CA GLY A 160 -10.74 -20.98 -11.05
C GLY A 160 -9.88 -20.63 -9.83
N SER A 161 -8.66 -21.19 -9.76
CA SER A 161 -7.70 -20.80 -8.74
C SER A 161 -7.21 -19.37 -8.97
N ALA A 162 -7.38 -18.51 -7.97
CA ALA A 162 -6.91 -17.13 -8.01
C ALA A 162 -5.39 -17.01 -8.29
N PHE A 163 -4.63 -18.03 -7.94
CA PHE A 163 -3.17 -18.06 -8.09
C PHE A 163 -2.68 -18.58 -9.45
N LYS A 164 -3.57 -19.11 -10.30
CA LYS A 164 -3.16 -19.70 -11.57
C LYS A 164 -2.46 -18.67 -12.46
N GLY A 165 -1.19 -18.89 -12.73
CA GLY A 165 -0.38 -18.07 -13.64
C GLY A 165 0.19 -16.78 -13.04
N ILE A 166 -0.11 -16.42 -11.76
CA ILE A 166 0.40 -15.18 -11.17
C ILE A 166 1.28 -15.38 -9.92
N VAL A 167 1.49 -16.62 -9.47
CA VAL A 167 2.32 -16.93 -8.30
C VAL A 167 3.70 -16.26 -8.36
N PRO A 168 4.43 -16.28 -9.49
CA PRO A 168 5.72 -15.60 -9.59
C PRO A 168 5.61 -14.08 -9.36
N VAL A 169 4.54 -13.44 -9.87
CA VAL A 169 4.31 -12.00 -9.69
C VAL A 169 4.04 -11.67 -8.23
N VAL A 170 3.20 -12.47 -7.55
CA VAL A 170 2.87 -12.31 -6.13
C VAL A 170 4.13 -12.43 -5.28
N LEU A 171 4.97 -13.44 -5.56
CA LEU A 171 6.21 -13.70 -4.83
C LEU A 171 7.24 -12.56 -5.06
N VAL A 172 7.39 -12.11 -6.30
CA VAL A 172 8.27 -10.97 -6.62
C VAL A 172 7.76 -9.72 -5.91
N SER A 173 6.47 -9.47 -5.87
CA SER A 173 5.87 -8.30 -5.21
C SER A 173 6.21 -8.25 -3.72
N GLY A 174 6.12 -9.38 -3.00
CA GLY A 174 6.50 -9.47 -1.58
C GLY A 174 8.01 -9.35 -1.36
N LEU A 175 8.82 -10.10 -2.11
CA LEU A 175 10.27 -10.10 -1.95
C LEU A 175 10.91 -8.76 -2.33
N SER A 176 10.42 -8.12 -3.40
CA SER A 176 10.91 -6.81 -3.84
C SER A 176 10.47 -5.65 -2.93
N PHE A 177 9.56 -5.90 -2.01
CA PHE A 177 9.25 -4.99 -0.90
C PHE A 177 10.18 -5.27 0.27
N LEU A 178 10.27 -6.52 0.73
CA LEU A 178 11.03 -6.91 1.91
C LEU A 178 12.53 -6.61 1.81
N ILE A 179 13.17 -7.01 0.70
CA ILE A 179 14.63 -6.90 0.59
C ILE A 179 15.08 -5.43 0.65
N PRO A 180 14.52 -4.49 -0.14
CA PRO A 180 14.89 -3.08 -0.03
C PRO A 180 14.54 -2.48 1.33
N GLU A 181 13.40 -2.87 1.95
CA GLU A 181 13.04 -2.39 3.29
C GLU A 181 14.10 -2.77 4.31
N MET A 182 14.56 -4.03 4.34
CA MET A 182 15.61 -4.48 5.24
C MET A 182 16.96 -3.80 4.97
N VAL A 183 17.34 -3.68 3.71
CA VAL A 183 18.62 -3.05 3.33
C VAL A 183 18.62 -1.57 3.70
N VAL A 184 17.57 -0.84 3.34
CA VAL A 184 17.49 0.61 3.59
C VAL A 184 17.35 0.89 5.09
N SER A 185 16.55 0.10 5.83
CA SER A 185 16.42 0.26 7.28
C SER A 185 17.74 0.04 8.02
N TYR A 186 18.60 -0.86 7.54
CA TYR A 186 19.89 -1.13 8.15
C TYR A 186 20.95 -0.07 7.81
N PHE A 187 21.08 0.29 6.53
CA PHE A 187 22.19 1.13 6.05
C PHE A 187 21.88 2.62 5.96
N VAL A 188 20.62 3.00 5.77
CA VAL A 188 20.22 4.39 5.50
C VAL A 188 19.41 4.98 6.65
N GLY A 189 18.37 4.28 7.08
CA GLY A 189 17.49 4.72 8.16
C GLY A 189 16.05 4.27 8.00
N ALA A 190 15.29 4.42 9.07
CA ALA A 190 13.88 4.06 9.13
C ALA A 190 13.04 4.86 8.13
N GLU A 191 13.35 6.15 7.99
CA GLU A 191 12.52 7.15 7.30
C GLU A 191 12.36 6.86 5.80
N LEU A 192 13.40 6.33 5.18
CA LEU A 192 13.40 6.01 3.74
C LEU A 192 13.07 4.56 3.42
N ALA A 193 13.05 3.67 4.43
CA ALA A 193 12.90 2.23 4.22
C ALA A 193 11.58 1.89 3.51
N GLY A 194 10.43 2.38 4.01
CA GLY A 194 9.13 2.12 3.42
C GLY A 194 8.95 2.74 2.03
N VAL A 195 9.50 3.95 1.81
CA VAL A 195 9.44 4.63 0.50
C VAL A 195 10.23 3.85 -0.54
N ALA A 196 11.48 3.50 -0.23
CA ALA A 196 12.33 2.74 -1.14
C ALA A 196 11.73 1.35 -1.44
N ALA A 197 11.26 0.65 -0.41
CA ALA A 197 10.63 -0.66 -0.55
C ALA A 197 9.43 -0.64 -1.48
N SER A 198 8.53 0.31 -1.28
CA SER A 198 7.30 0.42 -2.06
C SER A 198 7.55 0.79 -3.52
N VAL A 199 8.46 1.74 -3.80
CA VAL A 199 8.82 2.14 -5.16
C VAL A 199 9.50 0.99 -5.91
N ILE A 200 10.46 0.31 -5.27
CA ILE A 200 11.14 -0.84 -5.88
C ILE A 200 10.14 -1.99 -6.10
N SER A 201 9.26 -2.25 -5.14
CA SER A 201 8.21 -3.25 -5.28
C SER A 201 7.26 -2.92 -6.44
N LEU A 202 6.88 -1.65 -6.61
CA LEU A 202 6.04 -1.22 -7.72
C LEU A 202 6.70 -1.53 -9.08
N VAL A 203 7.96 -1.11 -9.25
CA VAL A 203 8.71 -1.34 -10.49
C VAL A 203 8.90 -2.84 -10.75
N CYS A 204 9.34 -3.60 -9.74
CA CYS A 204 9.56 -5.04 -9.88
C CYS A 204 8.26 -5.80 -10.18
N THR A 205 7.13 -5.40 -9.56
CA THR A 205 5.82 -6.02 -9.83
C THR A 205 5.35 -5.72 -11.26
N ILE A 206 5.57 -4.51 -11.77
CA ILE A 206 5.29 -4.17 -13.18
C ILE A 206 6.12 -5.06 -14.10
N LEU A 207 7.44 -5.12 -13.90
CA LEU A 207 8.33 -5.93 -14.73
C LEU A 207 7.99 -7.43 -14.66
N ALA A 208 7.68 -7.92 -13.47
CA ALA A 208 7.26 -9.31 -13.28
C ALA A 208 5.92 -9.59 -13.98
N SER A 209 4.96 -8.67 -13.93
CA SER A 209 3.68 -8.83 -14.62
C SER A 209 3.87 -8.91 -16.14
N MET A 210 4.73 -8.06 -16.71
CA MET A 210 5.04 -8.09 -18.14
C MET A 210 5.75 -9.38 -18.57
N LYS A 211 6.58 -9.96 -17.72
CA LYS A 211 7.39 -11.14 -18.05
C LYS A 211 6.65 -12.46 -17.81
N PHE A 212 5.89 -12.56 -16.73
CA PHE A 212 5.31 -13.83 -16.27
C PHE A 212 3.81 -13.96 -16.55
N THR A 213 3.12 -12.87 -16.95
CA THR A 213 1.69 -12.94 -17.23
C THR A 213 1.46 -12.87 -18.73
N ASN A 214 0.73 -13.86 -19.25
CA ASN A 214 0.26 -13.83 -20.64
C ASN A 214 -1.11 -13.13 -20.67
N PRO A 215 -1.27 -12.01 -21.39
CA PRO A 215 -2.54 -11.28 -21.49
C PRO A 215 -3.70 -12.13 -22.03
N ASP A 216 -3.40 -13.12 -22.87
CA ASP A 216 -4.40 -14.01 -23.45
C ASP A 216 -4.86 -15.12 -22.51
N ALA A 217 -4.08 -15.39 -21.44
CA ALA A 217 -4.36 -16.45 -20.47
C ALA A 217 -5.04 -15.92 -19.19
N ILE A 218 -5.45 -14.64 -19.17
CA ILE A 218 -6.17 -14.06 -18.03
C ILE A 218 -7.58 -14.69 -17.99
N PRO A 219 -7.97 -15.35 -16.86
CA PRO A 219 -9.32 -15.87 -16.73
C PRO A 219 -10.35 -14.73 -16.84
N ASP A 220 -11.45 -14.96 -17.54
CA ASP A 220 -12.47 -13.93 -17.82
C ASP A 220 -13.00 -13.27 -16.55
N GLU A 221 -13.10 -14.02 -15.46
CA GLU A 221 -13.53 -13.56 -14.13
C GLU A 221 -12.60 -12.50 -13.50
N TYR A 222 -11.31 -12.49 -13.88
CA TYR A 222 -10.30 -11.53 -13.39
C TYR A 222 -9.95 -10.47 -14.45
N ARG A 223 -10.54 -10.53 -15.63
CA ARG A 223 -10.33 -9.53 -16.68
C ARG A 223 -11.09 -8.26 -16.36
N LEU A 224 -10.38 -7.12 -16.43
CA LEU A 224 -10.99 -5.82 -16.27
C LEU A 224 -11.85 -5.53 -17.53
N GLU A 225 -13.15 -5.38 -17.37
CA GLU A 225 -14.01 -4.88 -18.44
C GLU A 225 -13.79 -3.37 -18.59
N VAL A 226 -12.97 -3.00 -19.56
CA VAL A 226 -12.80 -1.58 -19.92
C VAL A 226 -14.09 -1.09 -20.57
N LYS A 227 -15.00 -0.52 -19.81
CA LYS A 227 -16.11 0.26 -20.35
C LYS A 227 -15.53 1.44 -21.12
N LYS A 228 -15.44 1.33 -22.45
CA LYS A 228 -15.12 2.43 -23.33
C LYS A 228 -16.16 3.55 -23.08
N GLY A 229 -15.70 4.64 -22.46
CA GLY A 229 -16.43 5.90 -22.47
C GLY A 229 -17.41 6.13 -21.31
N SER A 230 -16.96 6.07 -20.06
CA SER A 230 -17.66 6.81 -19.01
C SER A 230 -16.77 7.99 -18.58
N PRO A 231 -17.08 9.24 -18.96
CA PRO A 231 -16.45 10.39 -18.31
C PRO A 231 -16.85 10.33 -16.84
N LEU A 232 -15.85 10.28 -15.95
CA LEU A 232 -16.07 10.41 -14.51
C LEU A 232 -16.95 11.63 -14.25
N LYS A 233 -18.19 11.40 -13.83
CA LYS A 233 -19.01 12.46 -13.24
C LYS A 233 -18.32 12.83 -11.92
N VAL A 234 -17.48 13.86 -11.98
CA VAL A 234 -17.05 14.58 -10.78
C VAL A 234 -18.32 15.15 -10.16
N GLY A 235 -18.73 14.60 -9.03
CA GLY A 235 -19.85 15.13 -8.28
C GLY A 235 -19.59 16.60 -7.96
N LYS A 236 -20.41 17.47 -8.54
CA LYS A 236 -20.51 18.85 -8.07
C LYS A 236 -21.21 18.79 -6.71
N THR A 237 -20.52 19.03 -5.65
CA THR A 237 -21.03 19.58 -4.39
C THR A 237 -20.16 20.74 -4.01
#